data_dde28b014c92b1f2b31af5236314ee9f
#
_entry.id   dde28b014c92b1f2b31af5236314ee9f
#
_cell.length_a   1.000
_cell.length_b   1.000
_cell.length_c   1.000
_cell.angle_alpha   90.00
_cell.angle_beta   90.00
_cell.angle_gamma   90.00
#
_symmetry.space_group_name_H-M   'P 1'
#
loop_
_entity.id
_entity.type
_entity.pdbx_description
1 polymer ?
#
loop_
_entity_poly.entity_id
_entity_poly.type
_entity_poly.pdbx_seq_one_letter_code
_entity_poly.pdbx_strand_id
1 'polypeptide(L)'
;MVRKAKKEAPAPPKAEAKAKALKAKKAVLEGIHSHTKKDLPVTYIPSETLYLRRHPRYSGRAPRRNKLDHYGIIKFPLTTESAVKKIEDNNTLVFIVDVKDNKHQIKQAVKKLYDIDMAKVNTLIKPHGGKKAYV
;
A
#
# COMPACT_ATOMS: atom_id res chain seq x y z
N MET A 1 -68.11 19.64 -44.78
CA MET A 1 -67.30 20.63 -44.06
C MET A 1 -66.53 19.88 -42.98
N VAL A 2 -65.26 19.70 -43.22
CA VAL A 2 -64.36 18.95 -42.30
C VAL A 2 -63.69 20.01 -41.39
N ARG A 3 -63.93 19.93 -40.07
CA ARG A 3 -63.26 20.78 -39.11
C ARG A 3 -61.82 20.27 -38.90
N LYS A 4 -60.85 21.08 -39.32
CA LYS A 4 -59.41 20.87 -39.00
C LYS A 4 -59.20 20.99 -37.52
N ALA A 5 -58.74 19.92 -36.90
CA ALA A 5 -58.22 19.94 -35.51
C ALA A 5 -56.99 20.85 -35.44
N LYS A 6 -57.04 21.84 -34.58
CA LYS A 6 -55.94 22.76 -34.26
C LYS A 6 -54.86 21.97 -33.49
N LYS A 7 -53.74 21.72 -34.13
CA LYS A 7 -52.56 21.19 -33.41
C LYS A 7 -52.09 22.24 -32.41
N GLU A 8 -52.12 21.88 -31.15
CA GLU A 8 -51.49 22.67 -30.07
C GLU A 8 -49.99 22.81 -30.38
N ALA A 9 -49.52 24.03 -30.37
CA ALA A 9 -48.12 24.35 -30.58
C ALA A 9 -47.30 23.86 -29.36
N PRO A 10 -46.14 23.21 -29.62
CA PRO A 10 -45.28 22.78 -28.50
C PRO A 10 -44.82 23.96 -27.67
N ALA A 11 -44.82 23.79 -26.34
CA ALA A 11 -44.42 24.81 -25.39
C ALA A 11 -43.02 25.38 -25.75
N PRO A 12 -42.79 26.69 -25.58
CA PRO A 12 -41.56 27.31 -26.01
C PRO A 12 -40.34 26.68 -25.29
N PRO A 13 -39.26 26.38 -26.01
CA PRO A 13 -38.11 25.65 -25.49
C PRO A 13 -37.45 26.32 -24.28
N LYS A 14 -37.66 27.59 -24.07
CA LYS A 14 -37.21 28.35 -22.90
C LYS A 14 -37.91 27.94 -21.60
N ALA A 15 -39.18 27.55 -21.64
CA ALA A 15 -39.91 27.11 -20.43
C ALA A 15 -39.47 25.73 -19.99
N GLU A 16 -39.24 24.81 -20.93
CA GLU A 16 -38.71 23.49 -20.63
C GLU A 16 -37.26 23.53 -20.09
N ALA A 17 -36.42 24.37 -20.67
CA ALA A 17 -35.08 24.58 -20.22
C ALA A 17 -35.02 25.09 -18.76
N LYS A 18 -35.90 26.07 -18.41
CA LYS A 18 -36.01 26.57 -17.04
C LYS A 18 -36.53 25.49 -16.07
N ALA A 19 -37.51 24.68 -16.47
CA ALA A 19 -38.01 23.59 -15.64
C ALA A 19 -36.94 22.51 -15.40
N LYS A 20 -36.19 22.14 -16.42
CA LYS A 20 -35.05 21.20 -16.31
C LYS A 20 -33.95 21.75 -15.40
N ALA A 21 -33.62 23.04 -15.53
CA ALA A 21 -32.63 23.69 -14.68
C ALA A 21 -33.04 23.74 -13.21
N LEU A 22 -34.31 24.04 -12.93
CA LEU A 22 -34.88 24.04 -11.56
C LEU A 22 -34.86 22.62 -10.96
N LYS A 23 -35.22 21.60 -11.75
CA LYS A 23 -35.21 20.21 -11.31
C LYS A 23 -33.78 19.75 -11.00
N ALA A 24 -32.82 20.09 -11.84
CA ALA A 24 -31.41 19.80 -11.62
C ALA A 24 -30.88 20.50 -10.37
N LYS A 25 -31.19 21.78 -10.18
CA LYS A 25 -30.81 22.54 -8.98
C LYS A 25 -31.37 21.90 -7.72
N LYS A 26 -32.65 21.50 -7.72
CA LYS A 26 -33.29 20.82 -6.59
C LYS A 26 -32.62 19.48 -6.29
N ALA A 27 -32.31 18.67 -7.31
CA ALA A 27 -31.63 17.40 -7.16
C ALA A 27 -30.21 17.56 -6.58
N VAL A 28 -29.46 18.58 -7.00
CA VAL A 28 -28.14 18.91 -6.45
C VAL A 28 -28.23 19.32 -4.98
N LEU A 29 -29.20 20.13 -4.61
CA LEU A 29 -29.44 20.56 -3.23
C LEU A 29 -29.83 19.37 -2.33
N GLU A 30 -30.67 18.47 -2.80
CA GLU A 30 -31.04 17.25 -2.09
C GLU A 30 -29.83 16.30 -1.95
N GLY A 31 -28.98 16.20 -3.00
CA GLY A 31 -27.77 15.39 -2.97
C GLY A 31 -26.73 15.89 -1.96
N ILE A 32 -26.61 17.18 -1.75
CA ILE A 32 -25.70 17.76 -0.75
C ILE A 32 -26.10 17.35 0.67
N HIS A 33 -27.39 17.26 0.96
CA HIS A 33 -27.88 16.84 2.27
C HIS A 33 -27.68 15.36 2.55
N SER A 34 -27.61 14.51 1.53
CA SER A 34 -27.35 13.08 1.70
C SER A 34 -25.89 12.76 2.02
N HIS A 35 -24.96 13.68 1.71
CA HIS A 35 -23.54 13.52 2.00
C HIS A 35 -23.12 14.06 3.37
N THR A 36 -23.96 14.77 4.09
CA THR A 36 -23.71 15.07 5.50
C THR A 36 -23.80 13.75 6.26
N LYS A 37 -22.66 13.22 6.66
CA LYS A 37 -22.59 12.11 7.62
C LYS A 37 -23.38 12.58 8.85
N LYS A 38 -24.55 11.99 9.08
CA LYS A 38 -25.23 12.16 10.35
C LYS A 38 -24.27 11.59 11.40
N ASP A 39 -23.83 12.46 12.30
CA ASP A 39 -23.10 12.01 13.47
C ASP A 39 -24.05 11.12 14.27
N LEU A 40 -23.95 9.81 13.98
CA LEU A 40 -24.66 8.82 14.78
C LEU A 40 -24.05 8.90 16.18
N PRO A 41 -24.85 8.99 17.23
CA PRO A 41 -24.35 8.91 18.60
C PRO A 41 -23.88 7.48 18.85
N VAL A 42 -22.67 7.18 18.42
CA VAL A 42 -22.09 5.85 18.51
C VAL A 42 -21.31 5.80 19.81
N THR A 43 -21.62 4.84 20.64
CA THR A 43 -20.91 4.61 21.93
C THR A 43 -19.54 4.00 21.76
N TYR A 44 -19.15 3.60 20.54
CA TYR A 44 -17.84 3.03 20.22
C TYR A 44 -17.15 3.81 19.11
N ILE A 45 -15.83 3.80 19.11
CA ILE A 45 -15.01 4.43 18.08
C ILE A 45 -15.08 3.57 16.82
N PRO A 46 -15.50 4.12 15.65
CA PRO A 46 -15.52 3.35 14.40
C PRO A 46 -14.14 2.78 14.08
N SER A 47 -14.08 1.59 13.49
CA SER A 47 -12.84 0.93 13.12
C SER A 47 -11.95 1.79 12.23
N GLU A 48 -12.52 2.57 11.32
CA GLU A 48 -11.80 3.52 10.47
C GLU A 48 -11.05 4.58 11.28
N THR A 49 -11.63 5.06 12.38
CA THR A 49 -11.00 6.04 13.27
C THR A 49 -9.81 5.43 14.02
N LEU A 50 -9.89 4.14 14.37
CA LEU A 50 -8.80 3.40 14.99
C LEU A 50 -7.63 3.15 14.03
N TYR A 51 -7.90 2.98 12.74
CA TYR A 51 -6.88 2.79 11.71
C TYR A 51 -6.27 4.08 11.19
N LEU A 52 -6.89 5.22 11.48
CA LEU A 52 -6.37 6.51 11.06
C LEU A 52 -5.08 6.79 11.83
N ARG A 53 -3.95 6.68 11.15
CA ARG A 53 -2.66 7.01 11.73
C ARG A 53 -2.63 8.50 12.07
N ARG A 54 -2.15 8.85 13.27
CA ARG A 54 -1.82 10.23 13.58
C ARG A 54 -0.83 10.74 12.56
N HIS A 55 -0.92 12.02 12.18
CA HIS A 55 0.05 12.65 11.30
C HIS A 55 1.21 13.19 12.17
N PRO A 56 2.25 12.40 12.48
CA PRO A 56 3.38 12.90 13.22
C PRO A 56 4.15 13.89 12.34
N ARG A 57 4.55 14.99 12.91
CA ARG A 57 5.46 15.90 12.24
C ARG A 57 6.87 15.33 12.32
N TYR A 58 7.44 15.01 11.18
CA TYR A 58 8.83 14.63 11.09
C TYR A 58 9.69 15.90 11.05
N SER A 59 10.85 15.88 11.72
CA SER A 59 11.81 16.95 11.57
C SER A 59 12.28 16.98 10.11
N GLY A 60 12.32 18.17 9.47
CA GLY A 60 12.80 18.35 8.09
C GLY A 60 14.32 18.18 7.93
N ARG A 61 14.95 17.38 8.78
CA ARG A 61 16.38 17.02 8.73
C ARG A 61 16.61 15.85 7.79
N ALA A 62 17.84 15.66 7.37
CA ALA A 62 18.28 14.51 6.59
C ALA A 62 17.86 13.18 7.25
N PRO A 63 17.50 12.15 6.45
CA PRO A 63 17.12 10.85 7.00
C PRO A 63 18.24 10.27 7.85
N ARG A 64 17.88 9.52 8.88
CA ARG A 64 18.85 8.87 9.76
C ARG A 64 19.74 7.92 8.94
N ARG A 65 21.04 7.94 9.25
CA ARG A 65 21.98 6.93 8.73
C ARG A 65 21.57 5.54 9.20
N ASN A 66 21.53 4.57 8.29
CA ASN A 66 21.37 3.17 8.64
C ASN A 66 22.60 2.72 9.44
N LYS A 67 22.38 2.26 10.69
CA LYS A 67 23.44 1.77 11.56
C LYS A 67 23.93 0.37 11.19
N LEU A 68 23.14 -0.39 10.41
CA LEU A 68 23.51 -1.71 9.92
C LEU A 68 24.35 -1.56 8.65
N ASP A 69 25.63 -1.82 8.79
CA ASP A 69 26.56 -1.97 7.69
C ASP A 69 26.52 -3.42 7.16
N HIS A 70 27.25 -3.69 6.08
CA HIS A 70 27.27 -5.02 5.48
C HIS A 70 27.83 -6.11 6.42
N TYR A 71 28.71 -5.76 7.36
CA TYR A 71 29.19 -6.67 8.40
C TYR A 71 28.16 -6.88 9.53
N GLY A 72 27.34 -5.89 9.81
CA GLY A 72 26.22 -6.03 10.76
C GLY A 72 25.08 -6.86 10.17
N ILE A 73 24.86 -6.79 8.85
CA ILE A 73 23.83 -7.55 8.14
C ILE A 73 24.19 -9.03 8.12
N ILE A 74 25.38 -9.39 7.64
CA ILE A 74 25.85 -10.77 7.55
C ILE A 74 26.71 -11.08 8.77
N LYS A 75 26.20 -11.95 9.63
CA LYS A 75 26.93 -12.36 10.84
C LYS A 75 27.96 -13.43 10.54
N PHE A 76 27.55 -14.53 9.97
CA PHE A 76 28.42 -15.62 9.58
C PHE A 76 27.74 -16.59 8.59
N PRO A 77 28.48 -17.31 7.77
CA PRO A 77 27.93 -18.37 6.94
C PRO A 77 27.56 -19.60 7.79
N LEU A 78 26.53 -20.32 7.38
CA LEU A 78 26.14 -21.57 8.06
C LEU A 78 26.93 -22.76 7.47
N THR A 79 27.64 -23.46 8.34
CA THR A 79 28.56 -24.55 7.96
C THR A 79 28.04 -25.95 8.31
N THR A 80 26.73 -26.10 8.56
CA THR A 80 26.14 -27.41 8.85
C THR A 80 26.13 -28.28 7.60
N GLU A 81 26.19 -29.62 7.77
CA GLU A 81 26.15 -30.57 6.68
C GLU A 81 24.97 -30.34 5.71
N SER A 82 23.78 -30.07 6.26
CA SER A 82 22.60 -29.75 5.44
C SER A 82 22.75 -28.45 4.64
N ALA A 83 23.53 -27.49 5.12
CA ALA A 83 23.80 -26.25 4.38
C ALA A 83 24.81 -26.47 3.26
N VAL A 84 25.83 -27.30 3.50
CA VAL A 84 26.83 -27.69 2.49
C VAL A 84 26.14 -28.46 1.35
N LYS A 85 25.26 -29.40 1.67
CA LYS A 85 24.43 -30.08 0.66
C LYS A 85 23.66 -29.14 -0.24
N LYS A 86 23.12 -28.04 0.30
CA LYS A 86 22.41 -27.02 -0.51
C LYS A 86 23.33 -26.25 -1.45
N ILE A 87 24.61 -26.12 -1.11
CA ILE A 87 25.56 -25.50 -2.01
C ILE A 87 25.81 -26.44 -3.20
N GLU A 88 26.00 -27.72 -2.94
CA GLU A 88 26.28 -28.73 -3.97
C GLU A 88 25.06 -28.96 -4.90
N ASP A 89 23.86 -29.15 -4.31
CA ASP A 89 22.68 -29.55 -5.07
C ASP A 89 21.96 -28.35 -5.74
N ASN A 90 21.94 -27.21 -5.07
CA ASN A 90 21.10 -26.06 -5.47
C ASN A 90 21.87 -24.76 -5.71
N ASN A 91 23.20 -24.77 -5.66
CA ASN A 91 24.02 -23.56 -5.76
C ASN A 91 23.58 -22.45 -4.83
N THR A 92 23.20 -22.81 -3.61
CA THR A 92 22.58 -21.87 -2.64
C THR A 92 23.45 -21.74 -1.40
N LEU A 93 23.94 -20.54 -1.13
CA LEU A 93 24.68 -20.23 0.10
C LEU A 93 23.72 -19.90 1.23
N VAL A 94 24.03 -20.33 2.44
CA VAL A 94 23.20 -20.06 3.62
C VAL A 94 23.97 -19.19 4.62
N PHE A 95 23.41 -18.02 4.93
CA PHE A 95 23.98 -17.08 5.90
C PHE A 95 23.06 -16.88 7.10
N ILE A 96 23.65 -16.62 8.26
CA ILE A 96 22.92 -16.07 9.40
C ILE A 96 23.04 -14.56 9.32
N VAL A 97 21.86 -13.91 9.30
CA VAL A 97 21.71 -12.46 9.10
C VAL A 97 20.94 -11.85 10.27
N ASP A 98 20.97 -10.53 10.39
CA ASP A 98 20.18 -9.84 11.39
C ASP A 98 18.68 -9.87 11.03
N VAL A 99 17.83 -9.89 12.06
CA VAL A 99 16.36 -10.02 11.90
C VAL A 99 15.77 -8.78 11.23
N LYS A 100 16.36 -7.62 11.47
CA LYS A 100 15.89 -6.32 10.98
C LYS A 100 16.15 -6.07 9.49
N ASP A 101 16.99 -6.90 8.85
CA ASP A 101 17.43 -6.67 7.48
C ASP A 101 16.42 -7.10 6.43
N ASN A 102 16.34 -6.33 5.37
CA ASN A 102 15.54 -6.63 4.19
C ASN A 102 16.33 -7.45 3.18
N LYS A 103 15.63 -8.21 2.31
CA LYS A 103 16.24 -9.00 1.23
C LYS A 103 17.17 -8.20 0.33
N HIS A 104 16.80 -6.95 0.03
CA HIS A 104 17.62 -6.05 -0.80
C HIS A 104 18.93 -5.66 -0.11
N GLN A 105 18.89 -5.40 1.20
CA GLN A 105 20.08 -5.11 1.99
C GLN A 105 21.02 -6.32 2.05
N ILE A 106 20.48 -7.52 2.23
CA ILE A 106 21.24 -8.77 2.22
C ILE A 106 21.90 -8.97 0.85
N LYS A 107 21.18 -8.76 -0.25
CA LYS A 107 21.72 -8.86 -1.61
C LYS A 107 22.88 -7.89 -1.82
N GLN A 108 22.74 -6.65 -1.41
CA GLN A 108 23.79 -5.63 -1.52
C GLN A 108 24.99 -5.94 -0.63
N ALA A 109 24.76 -6.46 0.59
CA ALA A 109 25.82 -6.82 1.51
C ALA A 109 26.67 -7.98 0.98
N VAL A 110 26.02 -9.02 0.46
CA VAL A 110 26.75 -10.16 -0.12
C VAL A 110 27.50 -9.73 -1.38
N LYS A 111 26.91 -8.90 -2.24
CA LYS A 111 27.62 -8.37 -3.41
C LYS A 111 28.87 -7.57 -3.01
N LYS A 112 28.81 -6.76 -1.95
CA LYS A 112 29.97 -6.00 -1.47
C LYS A 112 31.05 -6.84 -0.80
N LEU A 113 30.67 -7.94 -0.12
CA LEU A 113 31.63 -8.77 0.62
C LEU A 113 32.29 -9.85 -0.23
N TYR A 114 31.54 -10.40 -1.17
CA TYR A 114 31.97 -11.57 -1.95
C TYR A 114 32.05 -11.33 -3.45
N ASP A 115 31.65 -10.14 -3.93
CA ASP A 115 31.58 -9.75 -5.35
C ASP A 115 30.75 -10.70 -6.23
N ILE A 116 29.72 -11.32 -5.63
CA ILE A 116 28.85 -12.30 -6.31
C ILE A 116 27.50 -11.64 -6.62
N ASP A 117 27.06 -11.75 -7.88
CA ASP A 117 25.70 -11.35 -8.27
C ASP A 117 24.70 -12.49 -8.02
N MET A 118 23.67 -12.19 -7.22
CA MET A 118 22.65 -13.15 -6.83
C MET A 118 21.39 -13.00 -7.61
N ALA A 119 20.79 -14.14 -7.99
CA ALA A 119 19.50 -14.17 -8.64
C ALA A 119 18.37 -13.82 -7.66
N LYS A 120 18.28 -14.53 -6.54
CA LYS A 120 17.18 -14.41 -5.58
C LYS A 120 17.67 -14.66 -4.16
N VAL A 121 17.13 -13.91 -3.21
CA VAL A 121 17.36 -14.10 -1.78
C VAL A 121 16.06 -14.52 -1.10
N ASN A 122 16.09 -15.68 -0.43
CA ASN A 122 14.99 -16.15 0.41
C ASN A 122 15.39 -16.07 1.88
N THR A 123 14.48 -15.65 2.73
CA THR A 123 14.73 -15.47 4.17
C THR A 123 13.78 -16.31 4.99
N LEU A 124 14.30 -16.89 6.07
CA LEU A 124 13.54 -17.67 7.05
C LEU A 124 13.87 -17.17 8.45
N ILE A 125 12.86 -16.89 9.24
CA ILE A 125 13.01 -16.55 10.66
C ILE A 125 12.85 -17.83 11.47
N LYS A 126 13.87 -18.15 12.28
CA LYS A 126 13.85 -19.32 13.15
C LYS A 126 12.96 -19.07 14.37
N PRO A 127 12.41 -20.12 15.02
CA PRO A 127 11.66 -19.98 16.27
C PRO A 127 12.44 -19.28 17.39
N HIS A 128 13.77 -19.41 17.41
CA HIS A 128 14.67 -18.79 18.38
C HIS A 128 14.98 -17.31 18.08
N GLY A 129 14.33 -16.69 17.10
CA GLY A 129 14.52 -15.29 16.75
C GLY A 129 15.69 -14.99 15.81
N GLY A 130 16.46 -15.98 15.38
CA GLY A 130 17.51 -15.81 14.36
C GLY A 130 16.93 -15.84 12.94
N LYS A 131 17.55 -15.11 12.02
CA LYS A 131 17.17 -15.09 10.59
C LYS A 131 18.22 -15.80 9.74
N LYS A 132 17.78 -16.72 8.88
CA LYS A 132 18.60 -17.34 7.85
C LYS A 132 18.29 -16.71 6.50
N ALA A 133 19.31 -16.48 5.70
CA ALA A 133 19.18 -16.07 4.31
C ALA A 133 19.73 -17.17 3.39
N TYR A 134 18.94 -17.57 2.44
CA TYR A 134 19.30 -18.46 1.35
C TYR A 134 19.57 -17.60 0.11
N VAL A 135 20.75 -17.63 -0.37
CA VAL A 135 21.31 -16.73 -1.37
C VAL A 135 21.83 -17.49 -2.57
#